data_2bc0519c8b141060d329dbb1fada3142
#
_entry.id   2bc0519c8b141060d329dbb1fada3142
#
_cell.length_a   1.000
_cell.length_b   1.000
_cell.length_c   1.000
_cell.angle_alpha   90.00
_cell.angle_beta   90.00
_cell.angle_gamma   90.00
#
_symmetry.space_group_name_H-M   'P 1'
#
loop_
_entity.id
_entity.type
_entity.pdbx_description
1 polymer ?
#
loop_
_entity_poly.entity_id
_entity_poly.type
_entity_poly.pdbx_seq_one_letter_code
_entity_poly.pdbx_strand_id
1 'polypeptide(L)'
;VDIACCQAETIDGQPFRQYPVHEFNYNETPRGYWYCSMGIALKMSNRIPAFDTRFGINSPCLACGEEEVWLYQAHRNKAAIRYFPKSIIRTRSVSTGNLFDTHTKVQRSKGAVLTIMHGPLGALARCTKYIFCSRLSGWKAFEAFCAMIYGIIYIMVSHEPNRTNCTLPQ
;
A
#
# COMPACT_ATOMS: atom_id res chain seq x y z
N VAL A 1 19.37 -7.02 -5.50
CA VAL A 1 18.01 -6.51 -5.31
C VAL A 1 17.07 -7.71 -5.24
N ASP A 2 16.28 -7.82 -4.19
CA ASP A 2 15.28 -8.88 -4.03
C ASP A 2 13.93 -8.44 -4.66
N ILE A 3 13.59 -7.14 -4.54
CA ILE A 3 12.39 -6.54 -5.10
C ILE A 3 12.76 -5.29 -5.90
N ALA A 4 12.45 -5.27 -7.19
CA ALA A 4 12.54 -4.12 -8.05
C ALA A 4 11.15 -3.49 -8.21
N CYS A 5 11.02 -2.21 -7.82
CA CYS A 5 9.83 -1.42 -8.05
C CYS A 5 10.06 -0.54 -9.27
N CYS A 6 9.21 -0.63 -10.27
CA CYS A 6 9.35 0.00 -11.57
C CYS A 6 8.10 0.82 -11.92
N GLN A 7 8.10 1.42 -13.09
CA GLN A 7 6.98 2.20 -13.61
C GLN A 7 6.02 1.33 -14.42
N ALA A 8 4.78 1.80 -14.53
CA ALA A 8 3.80 1.29 -15.48
C ALA A 8 3.40 2.41 -16.46
N GLU A 9 3.05 2.04 -17.67
CA GLU A 9 2.51 2.91 -18.70
C GLU A 9 1.06 2.57 -19.00
N THR A 10 0.33 3.54 -19.52
CA THR A 10 -0.95 3.27 -20.19
C THR A 10 -0.69 2.58 -21.53
N ILE A 11 -1.75 2.05 -22.14
CA ILE A 11 -1.63 1.42 -23.47
C ILE A 11 -1.09 2.41 -24.52
N ASP A 12 -1.41 3.69 -24.36
CA ASP A 12 -0.98 4.77 -25.25
C ASP A 12 0.45 5.26 -24.96
N GLY A 13 1.18 4.54 -24.09
CA GLY A 13 2.59 4.85 -23.77
C GLY A 13 2.80 6.04 -22.84
N GLN A 14 1.72 6.55 -22.22
CA GLN A 14 1.85 7.61 -21.23
C GLN A 14 2.15 7.02 -19.84
N PRO A 15 2.89 7.73 -18.98
CA PRO A 15 3.08 7.28 -17.62
C PRO A 15 1.72 7.06 -16.91
N PHE A 16 1.54 5.91 -16.26
CA PHE A 16 0.30 5.59 -15.54
C PHE A 16 -0.03 6.60 -14.43
N ARG A 17 1.00 7.26 -13.89
CA ARG A 17 0.94 8.33 -12.88
C ARG A 17 2.24 9.13 -12.87
N GLN A 18 2.34 10.13 -12.02
CA GLN A 18 3.63 10.79 -11.78
C GLN A 18 4.58 9.83 -11.03
N TYR A 19 5.76 9.64 -11.60
CA TYR A 19 6.81 8.79 -11.07
C TYR A 19 8.06 9.61 -10.71
N PRO A 20 8.81 9.20 -9.66
CA PRO A 20 10.13 9.74 -9.42
C PRO A 20 11.05 9.48 -10.61
N VAL A 21 11.93 10.44 -10.89
CA VAL A 21 12.86 10.38 -12.04
C VAL A 21 14.19 9.73 -11.71
N HIS A 22 14.50 9.55 -10.41
CA HIS A 22 15.74 8.96 -9.93
C HIS A 22 15.49 7.64 -9.22
N GLU A 23 16.47 6.75 -9.27
CA GLU A 23 16.49 5.53 -8.48
C GLU A 23 16.63 5.84 -6.99
N PHE A 24 16.02 5.01 -6.15
CA PHE A 24 16.18 5.11 -4.68
C PHE A 24 15.93 3.75 -4.02
N ASN A 25 16.50 3.58 -2.84
CA ASN A 25 16.22 2.43 -1.98
C ASN A 25 14.94 2.68 -1.15
N TYR A 26 14.33 1.64 -0.62
CA TYR A 26 13.06 1.74 0.14
C TYR A 26 13.07 2.82 1.24
N ASN A 27 14.19 2.95 1.98
CA ASN A 27 14.32 3.94 3.04
C ASN A 27 14.35 5.39 2.54
N GLU A 28 14.63 5.60 1.26
CA GLU A 28 14.74 6.89 0.60
C GLU A 28 13.46 7.24 -0.18
N THR A 29 12.39 6.47 0.04
CA THR A 29 11.11 6.67 -0.65
C THR A 29 10.64 8.12 -0.53
N PRO A 30 10.42 8.82 -1.65
CA PRO A 30 9.96 10.20 -1.64
C PRO A 30 8.60 10.33 -0.94
N ARG A 31 8.39 11.44 -0.23
CA ARG A 31 7.11 11.71 0.44
C ARG A 31 5.96 11.73 -0.57
N GLY A 32 4.90 11.02 -0.25
CA GLY A 32 3.70 10.94 -1.10
C GLY A 32 3.82 9.96 -2.27
N TYR A 33 4.96 9.31 -2.46
CA TYR A 33 5.08 8.22 -3.41
C TYR A 33 4.45 6.94 -2.85
N TRP A 34 3.65 6.29 -3.68
CA TRP A 34 2.99 5.02 -3.39
C TRP A 34 3.47 3.97 -4.38
N TYR A 35 3.70 2.78 -3.90
CA TYR A 35 4.03 1.66 -4.77
C TYR A 35 2.79 1.11 -5.48
N CYS A 36 2.99 0.36 -6.55
CA CYS A 36 1.93 -0.26 -7.33
C CYS A 36 2.36 -1.67 -7.71
N SER A 37 1.52 -2.65 -7.44
CA SER A 37 1.78 -4.07 -7.73
C SER A 37 2.17 -4.32 -9.19
N MET A 38 1.58 -3.60 -10.12
CA MET A 38 1.85 -3.75 -11.55
C MET A 38 3.31 -3.46 -11.94
N GLY A 39 4.01 -2.62 -11.18
CA GLY A 39 5.41 -2.27 -11.42
C GLY A 39 6.39 -3.06 -10.56
N ILE A 40 6.02 -4.18 -9.94
CA ILE A 40 6.89 -4.94 -9.06
C ILE A 40 7.41 -6.20 -9.76
N ALA A 41 8.75 -6.31 -9.83
CA ALA A 41 9.43 -7.53 -10.19
C ALA A 41 10.20 -8.05 -8.96
N LEU A 42 10.18 -9.37 -8.72
CA LEU A 42 10.78 -9.94 -7.52
C LEU A 42 11.59 -11.20 -7.82
N LYS A 43 12.64 -11.39 -7.04
CA LYS A 43 13.37 -12.65 -6.95
C LYS A 43 12.84 -13.43 -5.76
N MET A 44 12.38 -14.65 -5.99
CA MET A 44 11.88 -15.52 -4.90
C MET A 44 12.97 -15.78 -3.87
N SER A 45 12.68 -15.46 -2.62
CA SER A 45 13.57 -15.70 -1.48
C SER A 45 12.74 -15.82 -0.19
N ASN A 46 13.33 -16.38 0.86
CA ASN A 46 12.71 -16.49 2.18
C ASN A 46 12.48 -15.14 2.90
N ARG A 47 13.00 -14.05 2.34
CA ARG A 47 12.79 -12.67 2.83
C ARG A 47 11.47 -12.06 2.32
N ILE A 48 10.89 -12.67 1.27
CA ILE A 48 9.66 -12.18 0.65
C ILE A 48 8.47 -12.81 1.41
N PRO A 49 7.67 -12.01 2.13
CA PRO A 49 6.50 -12.53 2.83
C PRO A 49 5.37 -12.84 1.86
N ALA A 50 4.38 -13.59 2.31
CA ALA A 50 3.08 -13.67 1.63
C ALA A 50 2.33 -12.34 1.75
N PHE A 51 1.41 -12.07 0.84
CA PHE A 51 0.49 -10.93 0.96
C PHE A 51 -0.44 -11.10 2.16
N ASP A 52 -0.74 -10.00 2.83
CA ASP A 52 -1.74 -9.98 3.90
C ASP A 52 -3.14 -9.99 3.26
N THR A 53 -3.85 -11.11 3.38
CA THR A 53 -5.15 -11.33 2.75
C THR A 53 -6.29 -10.50 3.35
N ARG A 54 -6.04 -9.74 4.43
CA ARG A 54 -6.99 -8.77 4.97
C ARG A 54 -7.14 -7.53 4.06
N PHE A 55 -6.16 -7.32 3.15
CA PHE A 55 -6.14 -6.21 2.19
C PHE A 55 -6.46 -6.69 0.77
N GLY A 56 -6.84 -5.74 -0.08
CA GLY A 56 -7.03 -5.96 -1.51
C GLY A 56 -8.47 -5.89 -1.98
N ILE A 57 -8.66 -5.92 -3.31
CA ILE A 57 -9.96 -5.67 -3.97
C ILE A 57 -11.07 -6.61 -3.48
N ASN A 58 -10.76 -7.85 -3.17
CA ASN A 58 -11.73 -8.86 -2.72
C ASN A 58 -11.88 -8.92 -1.19
N SER A 59 -11.17 -8.09 -0.45
CA SER A 59 -11.32 -8.04 1.00
C SER A 59 -12.66 -7.44 1.40
N PRO A 60 -13.33 -7.99 2.43
CA PRO A 60 -14.61 -7.46 2.90
C PRO A 60 -14.48 -6.05 3.48
N CYS A 61 -13.33 -5.70 4.07
CA CYS A 61 -13.16 -4.46 4.84
C CYS A 61 -12.16 -3.47 4.24
N LEU A 62 -11.06 -3.94 3.63
CA LEU A 62 -9.92 -3.14 3.20
C LEU A 62 -9.67 -3.32 1.70
N ALA A 63 -9.94 -2.28 0.91
CA ALA A 63 -9.95 -2.37 -0.56
C ALA A 63 -8.56 -2.25 -1.22
N CYS A 64 -7.53 -1.84 -0.49
CA CYS A 64 -6.18 -1.60 -1.03
C CYS A 64 -5.14 -1.56 0.09
N GLY A 65 -3.86 -1.37 -0.26
CA GLY A 65 -2.76 -1.22 0.70
C GLY A 65 -1.98 -2.51 0.91
N GLU A 66 -2.30 -3.56 0.16
CA GLU A 66 -1.59 -4.83 0.18
C GLU A 66 -0.13 -4.67 -0.20
N GLU A 67 0.17 -3.83 -1.19
CA GLU A 67 1.55 -3.61 -1.65
C GLU A 67 2.38 -2.87 -0.62
N GLU A 68 1.83 -1.83 -0.01
CA GLU A 68 2.51 -1.05 1.02
C GLU A 68 2.85 -1.92 2.24
N VAL A 69 1.88 -2.71 2.70
CA VAL A 69 2.07 -3.63 3.83
C VAL A 69 3.09 -4.69 3.48
N TRP A 70 2.98 -5.29 2.31
CA TRP A 70 3.87 -6.33 1.84
C TRP A 70 5.31 -5.84 1.68
N LEU A 71 5.53 -4.68 1.06
CA LEU A 71 6.86 -4.07 0.93
C LEU A 71 7.45 -3.69 2.29
N TYR A 72 6.62 -3.18 3.21
CA TYR A 72 7.04 -2.87 4.57
C TYR A 72 7.50 -4.14 5.30
N GLN A 73 6.75 -5.24 5.20
CA GLN A 73 7.12 -6.52 5.81
C GLN A 73 8.37 -7.11 5.17
N ALA A 74 8.50 -7.08 3.83
CA ALA A 74 9.69 -7.51 3.11
C ALA A 74 10.92 -6.71 3.55
N HIS A 75 10.78 -5.39 3.68
CA HIS A 75 11.86 -4.53 4.20
C HIS A 75 12.25 -4.92 5.64
N ARG A 76 11.29 -5.19 6.51
CA ARG A 76 11.58 -5.69 7.87
C ARG A 76 12.28 -7.04 7.87
N ASN A 77 12.03 -7.88 6.89
CA ASN A 77 12.74 -9.15 6.65
C ASN A 77 14.10 -8.93 5.96
N LYS A 78 14.56 -7.67 5.85
CA LYS A 78 15.84 -7.28 5.23
C LYS A 78 15.94 -7.63 3.74
N ALA A 79 14.81 -7.69 3.03
CA ALA A 79 14.81 -7.75 1.57
C ALA A 79 15.37 -6.43 0.99
N ALA A 80 16.23 -6.54 -0.03
CA ALA A 80 16.75 -5.40 -0.74
C ALA A 80 15.73 -4.90 -1.76
N ILE A 81 15.07 -3.79 -1.44
CA ILE A 81 14.01 -3.17 -2.27
C ILE A 81 14.56 -1.91 -2.89
N ARG A 82 14.44 -1.78 -4.22
CA ARG A 82 14.93 -0.62 -4.97
C ARG A 82 13.92 -0.22 -6.04
N TYR A 83 13.72 1.08 -6.18
CA TYR A 83 12.96 1.67 -7.27
C TYR A 83 13.88 1.99 -8.46
N PHE A 84 13.37 1.70 -9.67
CA PHE A 84 14.00 2.01 -10.94
C PHE A 84 13.02 2.84 -11.79
N PRO A 85 13.44 4.00 -12.33
CA PRO A 85 12.62 4.85 -13.19
C PRO A 85 12.51 4.27 -14.60
N LYS A 86 12.06 3.03 -14.71
CA LYS A 86 11.93 2.28 -15.95
C LYS A 86 10.55 1.63 -16.03
N SER A 87 9.86 1.83 -17.14
CA SER A 87 8.60 1.15 -17.41
C SER A 87 8.83 -0.31 -17.80
N ILE A 88 8.06 -1.21 -17.16
CA ILE A 88 8.14 -2.66 -17.41
C ILE A 88 6.82 -3.26 -17.86
N ILE A 89 5.71 -2.52 -17.74
CA ILE A 89 4.38 -3.01 -18.10
C ILE A 89 3.50 -1.91 -18.66
N ARG A 90 2.57 -2.28 -19.54
CA ARG A 90 1.47 -1.44 -19.99
C ARG A 90 0.13 -1.96 -19.47
N THR A 91 -0.73 -1.05 -19.01
CA THR A 91 -2.00 -1.41 -18.38
C THR A 91 -3.14 -0.47 -18.77
N ARG A 92 -4.37 -0.99 -18.70
CA ARG A 92 -5.61 -0.18 -18.83
C ARG A 92 -6.19 0.25 -17.48
N SER A 93 -5.73 -0.32 -16.37
CA SER A 93 -6.39 -0.15 -15.09
C SER A 93 -6.18 1.23 -14.48
N VAL A 94 -7.19 1.68 -13.76
CA VAL A 94 -7.14 2.88 -12.92
C VAL A 94 -6.73 2.46 -11.51
N SER A 95 -5.91 3.26 -10.84
CA SER A 95 -5.48 2.98 -9.46
C SER A 95 -6.63 3.16 -8.46
N THR A 96 -6.88 2.14 -7.64
CA THR A 96 -7.86 2.20 -6.55
C THR A 96 -7.51 3.27 -5.51
N GLY A 97 -6.23 3.59 -5.33
CA GLY A 97 -5.78 4.62 -4.39
C GLY A 97 -6.32 6.03 -4.68
N ASN A 98 -6.71 6.31 -5.93
CA ASN A 98 -7.32 7.59 -6.31
C ASN A 98 -8.76 7.76 -5.80
N LEU A 99 -9.35 6.73 -5.20
CA LEU A 99 -10.73 6.72 -4.73
C LEU A 99 -10.86 7.10 -3.24
N PHE A 100 -9.81 7.63 -2.61
CA PHE A 100 -9.83 7.96 -1.18
C PHE A 100 -10.99 8.88 -0.80
N ASP A 101 -11.29 9.89 -1.59
CA ASP A 101 -12.30 10.90 -1.26
C ASP A 101 -13.74 10.37 -1.34
N THR A 102 -13.96 9.23 -1.99
CA THR A 102 -15.29 8.68 -2.29
C THR A 102 -15.55 7.28 -1.75
N HIS A 103 -14.49 6.55 -1.38
CA HIS A 103 -14.61 5.14 -1.00
C HIS A 103 -14.21 4.86 0.45
N THR A 104 -15.19 4.58 1.30
CA THR A 104 -15.00 4.26 2.73
C THR A 104 -14.02 3.10 2.96
N LYS A 105 -14.04 2.04 2.12
CA LYS A 105 -13.08 0.93 2.26
C LYS A 105 -11.64 1.37 2.00
N VAL A 106 -11.39 2.32 1.08
CA VAL A 106 -10.07 2.89 0.82
C VAL A 106 -9.60 3.72 2.01
N GLN A 107 -10.51 4.48 2.62
CA GLN A 107 -10.24 5.25 3.85
C GLN A 107 -9.89 4.32 5.02
N ARG A 108 -10.65 3.22 5.20
CA ARG A 108 -10.32 2.17 6.19
C ARG A 108 -8.94 1.57 5.94
N SER A 109 -8.64 1.22 4.70
CA SER A 109 -7.33 0.69 4.29
C SER A 109 -6.20 1.62 4.70
N LYS A 110 -6.38 2.93 4.55
CA LYS A 110 -5.37 3.93 4.94
C LYS A 110 -5.06 3.85 6.44
N GLY A 111 -6.09 3.81 7.30
CA GLY A 111 -5.92 3.65 8.75
C GLY A 111 -5.22 2.34 9.11
N ALA A 112 -5.62 1.25 8.44
CA ALA A 112 -5.06 -0.08 8.63
C ALA A 112 -3.56 -0.15 8.27
N VAL A 113 -3.18 0.36 7.08
CA VAL A 113 -1.78 0.44 6.62
C VAL A 113 -0.93 1.24 7.60
N LEU A 114 -1.40 2.41 8.01
CA LEU A 114 -0.69 3.26 8.99
C LEU A 114 -0.50 2.54 10.33
N THR A 115 -1.46 1.70 10.74
CA THR A 115 -1.35 0.92 11.98
C THR A 115 -0.24 -0.12 11.91
N ILE A 116 -0.15 -0.84 10.79
CA ILE A 116 0.91 -1.85 10.59
C ILE A 116 2.29 -1.19 10.54
N MET A 117 2.40 -0.03 9.89
CA MET A 117 3.67 0.65 9.70
C MET A 117 4.16 1.42 10.94
N HIS A 118 3.25 1.96 11.75
CA HIS A 118 3.59 2.95 12.79
C HIS A 118 2.99 2.64 14.17
N GLY A 119 2.27 1.53 14.31
CA GLY A 119 1.50 1.21 15.50
C GLY A 119 0.23 2.09 15.65
N PRO A 120 -0.67 1.74 16.58
CA PRO A 120 -1.98 2.40 16.68
C PRO A 120 -1.91 3.89 17.02
N LEU A 121 -1.05 4.30 17.96
CA LEU A 121 -0.88 5.72 18.32
C LEU A 121 -0.26 6.52 17.18
N GLY A 122 0.76 5.95 16.50
CA GLY A 122 1.37 6.56 15.34
C GLY A 122 0.43 6.68 14.15
N ALA A 123 -0.46 5.70 13.97
CA ALA A 123 -1.52 5.74 12.98
C ALA A 123 -2.53 6.85 13.28
N LEU A 124 -3.01 6.94 14.53
CA LEU A 124 -3.97 7.97 14.94
C LEU A 124 -3.46 9.38 14.65
N ALA A 125 -2.22 9.69 15.06
CA ALA A 125 -1.61 10.99 14.77
C ALA A 125 -1.51 11.29 13.27
N ARG A 126 -1.18 10.29 12.46
CA ARG A 126 -1.09 10.44 11.01
C ARG A 126 -2.45 10.55 10.33
N CYS A 127 -3.46 9.82 10.79
CA CYS A 127 -4.83 9.95 10.31
C CYS A 127 -5.36 11.37 10.55
N THR A 128 -5.16 11.89 11.76
CA THR A 128 -5.54 13.27 12.12
C THR A 128 -4.85 14.27 11.16
N LYS A 129 -3.52 14.19 11.05
CA LYS A 129 -2.77 15.04 10.11
C LYS A 129 -3.27 14.90 8.67
N TYR A 130 -3.54 13.68 8.21
CA TYR A 130 -3.98 13.42 6.84
C TYR A 130 -5.30 14.11 6.54
N ILE A 131 -6.27 14.05 7.45
CA ILE A 131 -7.56 14.72 7.29
C ILE A 131 -7.41 16.24 7.26
N PHE A 132 -6.60 16.82 8.15
CA PHE A 132 -6.34 18.28 8.13
C PHE A 132 -5.66 18.76 6.86
N CYS A 133 -4.84 17.92 6.22
CA CYS A 133 -4.16 18.23 4.95
C CYS A 133 -4.96 17.81 3.71
N SER A 134 -6.08 17.11 3.87
CA SER A 134 -6.91 16.64 2.75
C SER A 134 -7.77 17.78 2.20
N ARG A 135 -8.33 17.56 1.01
CA ARG A 135 -9.34 18.47 0.43
C ARG A 135 -10.74 18.25 0.99
N LEU A 136 -10.91 17.25 1.84
CA LEU A 136 -12.19 16.97 2.48
C LEU A 136 -12.50 18.04 3.55
N SER A 137 -13.75 18.42 3.65
CA SER A 137 -14.21 19.39 4.63
C SER A 137 -15.54 18.99 5.26
N GLY A 138 -15.84 19.55 6.42
CA GLY A 138 -17.10 19.32 7.13
C GLY A 138 -17.36 17.83 7.41
N TRP A 139 -18.59 17.40 7.13
CA TRP A 139 -19.06 16.04 7.42
C TRP A 139 -18.24 14.96 6.70
N LYS A 140 -17.84 15.19 5.46
CA LYS A 140 -17.02 14.22 4.70
C LYS A 140 -15.66 13.98 5.33
N ALA A 141 -15.02 15.02 5.88
CA ALA A 141 -13.76 14.86 6.61
C ALA A 141 -13.94 14.01 7.87
N PHE A 142 -15.03 14.24 8.60
CA PHE A 142 -15.38 13.46 9.78
C PHE A 142 -15.65 11.98 9.44
N GLU A 143 -16.45 11.70 8.41
CA GLU A 143 -16.70 10.32 7.93
C GLU A 143 -15.42 9.61 7.53
N ALA A 144 -14.54 10.27 6.77
CA ALA A 144 -13.25 9.72 6.38
C ALA A 144 -12.37 9.43 7.61
N PHE A 145 -12.34 10.33 8.59
CA PHE A 145 -11.62 10.12 9.84
C PHE A 145 -12.16 8.90 10.59
N CYS A 146 -13.48 8.80 10.77
CA CYS A 146 -14.10 7.64 11.41
C CYS A 146 -13.81 6.33 10.68
N ALA A 147 -13.80 6.36 9.34
CA ALA A 147 -13.43 5.19 8.54
C ALA A 147 -11.97 4.78 8.76
N MET A 148 -11.04 5.75 8.84
CA MET A 148 -9.63 5.46 9.14
C MET A 148 -9.47 4.89 10.55
N ILE A 149 -10.19 5.41 11.55
CA ILE A 149 -10.20 4.86 12.91
C ILE A 149 -10.72 3.42 12.91
N TYR A 150 -11.79 3.14 12.16
CA TYR A 150 -12.26 1.76 12.00
C TYR A 150 -11.15 0.85 11.45
N GLY A 151 -10.38 1.29 10.46
CA GLY A 151 -9.24 0.56 9.93
C GLY A 151 -8.16 0.26 10.98
N ILE A 152 -7.87 1.22 11.88
CA ILE A 152 -6.96 1.03 13.01
C ILE A 152 -7.48 -0.10 13.92
N ILE A 153 -8.74 0.02 14.36
CA ILE A 153 -9.38 -0.97 15.26
C ILE A 153 -9.41 -2.34 14.59
N TYR A 154 -9.79 -2.41 13.31
CA TYR A 154 -9.86 -3.65 12.56
C TYR A 154 -8.53 -4.42 12.58
N ILE A 155 -7.41 -3.74 12.36
CA ILE A 155 -6.08 -4.38 12.42
C ILE A 155 -5.72 -4.83 13.83
N MET A 156 -6.10 -4.08 14.85
CA MET A 156 -5.81 -4.44 16.25
C MET A 156 -6.57 -5.69 16.71
N VAL A 157 -7.78 -5.90 16.21
CA VAL A 157 -8.63 -7.03 16.64
C VAL A 157 -8.60 -8.23 15.68
N SER A 158 -8.29 -8.00 14.39
CA SER A 158 -8.18 -9.08 13.42
C SER A 158 -6.81 -9.74 13.50
N HIS A 159 -6.79 -11.04 13.83
CA HIS A 159 -5.56 -11.82 13.73
C HIS A 159 -5.12 -11.93 12.27
N GLU A 160 -3.82 -11.84 12.01
CA GLU A 160 -3.29 -12.27 10.70
C GLU A 160 -3.77 -13.71 10.45
N PRO A 161 -4.40 -14.00 9.29
CA PRO A 161 -4.64 -15.39 8.93
C PRO A 161 -3.28 -16.10 8.94
N ASN A 162 -3.21 -17.20 9.68
CA ASN A 162 -2.00 -17.96 9.96
C ASN A 162 -1.09 -18.06 8.73
N ARG A 163 0.17 -17.69 8.89
CA ARG A 163 1.27 -17.90 7.91
C ARG A 163 1.59 -19.40 7.70
N THR A 164 0.64 -20.29 7.87
CA THR A 164 0.83 -21.72 7.69
C THR A 164 0.71 -22.08 6.22
N ASN A 165 1.90 -22.40 5.66
CA ASN A 165 2.10 -23.31 4.52
C ASN A 165 1.56 -22.89 3.16
N CYS A 166 2.21 -21.91 2.53
CA CYS A 166 2.39 -21.98 1.09
C CYS A 166 3.65 -22.84 0.78
N THR A 167 3.58 -24.14 1.01
CA THR A 167 4.42 -25.10 0.31
C THR A 167 3.91 -25.14 -1.11
N LEU A 168 4.66 -24.52 -2.04
CA LEU A 168 4.44 -24.72 -3.47
C LEU A 168 4.55 -26.23 -3.75
N PRO A 169 3.59 -26.85 -4.48
CA PRO A 169 3.78 -28.20 -4.98
C PRO A 169 5.00 -28.22 -5.90
N GLN A 170 5.87 -29.20 -5.69
CA GLN A 170 7.02 -29.51 -6.54
C GLN A 170 6.59 -29.92 -7.92
#